data_67df5cc59580753ba2998ea27c5440f0
#
_entry.id   67df5cc59580753ba2998ea27c5440f0
#
_cell.length_a   1.000
_cell.length_b   1.000
_cell.length_c   1.000
_cell.angle_alpha   90.00
_cell.angle_beta   90.00
_cell.angle_gamma   90.00
#
_symmetry.space_group_name_H-M   'P 1'
#
loop_
_entity.id
_entity.type
_entity.pdbx_description
1 polymer ?
#
loop_
_entity_poly.entity_id
_entity_poly.type
_entity_poly.pdbx_seq_one_letter_code
_entity_poly.pdbx_strand_id
1 'polypeptide(L)'
;MLSYLKNLSPLSKLTLSLITPVIGIRLYNPAMEKISNILYLHSQNYAFKKMPKRIILVRHGESEGNVQGNLYAKIPDHRLKLTERGKKQASKAGIKLKKIIKNESVKFYVSPYLRTQETYTQIVKSFNCNKKTSTLDHRIREQEFGNLNQIDSKVYKQRVFIGRFYYRFNNGENGADCFGRVSSFLDDLYKNVHYKENQYDNYVIVCHGIIMRVFLMKMLNLPIEEYQRLACPDNCKLWVLEKENKGKYKLITKNIKYYH
;
A
#
# COMPACT_ATOMS: atom_id res chain seq x y z
N MET A 1 20.62 10.69 -45.92
CA MET A 1 20.29 10.19 -44.57
C MET A 1 18.80 9.82 -44.41
N LEU A 2 17.87 10.70 -44.82
CA LEU A 2 16.42 10.43 -44.76
C LEU A 2 15.96 9.31 -45.71
N SER A 3 16.60 9.10 -46.84
CA SER A 3 16.31 7.99 -47.79
C SER A 3 16.74 6.61 -47.25
N TYR A 4 17.79 6.58 -46.48
CA TYR A 4 18.31 5.33 -45.87
C TYR A 4 17.38 4.82 -44.76
N LEU A 5 16.77 5.72 -43.98
CA LEU A 5 15.83 5.39 -42.90
C LEU A 5 14.51 4.79 -43.38
N LYS A 6 14.08 5.09 -44.61
CA LYS A 6 12.84 4.53 -45.18
C LYS A 6 12.93 3.03 -45.47
N ASN A 7 14.13 2.52 -45.73
CA ASN A 7 14.37 1.13 -46.15
C ASN A 7 14.75 0.18 -45.02
N LEU A 8 14.79 0.68 -43.79
CA LEU A 8 15.09 -0.18 -42.61
C LEU A 8 13.88 -1.04 -42.26
N SER A 9 14.16 -2.30 -41.87
CA SER A 9 13.13 -3.21 -41.37
C SER A 9 12.48 -2.65 -40.08
N PRO A 10 11.26 -3.08 -39.75
CA PRO A 10 10.61 -2.66 -38.50
C PRO A 10 11.46 -2.89 -37.24
N LEU A 11 12.23 -3.99 -37.23
CA LEU A 11 13.11 -4.36 -36.11
C LEU A 11 14.33 -3.42 -35.99
N SER A 12 14.96 -3.06 -37.11
CA SER A 12 16.10 -2.13 -37.13
C SER A 12 15.68 -0.68 -36.80
N LYS A 13 14.44 -0.30 -37.11
CA LYS A 13 13.86 0.98 -36.67
C LYS A 13 13.60 1.00 -35.16
N LEU A 14 13.19 -0.14 -34.58
CA LEU A 14 13.01 -0.32 -33.15
C LEU A 14 14.34 -0.19 -32.38
N THR A 15 15.40 -0.85 -32.86
CA THR A 15 16.73 -0.77 -32.26
C THR A 15 17.33 0.64 -32.37
N LEU A 16 17.11 1.33 -33.49
CA LEU A 16 17.59 2.72 -33.66
C LEU A 16 16.90 3.69 -32.69
N SER A 17 15.61 3.49 -32.40
CA SER A 17 14.87 4.32 -31.42
C SER A 17 15.29 4.09 -29.98
N LEU A 18 15.89 2.93 -29.66
CA LEU A 18 16.43 2.60 -28.34
C LEU A 18 17.86 3.13 -28.13
N ILE A 19 18.60 3.39 -29.21
CA ILE A 19 20.03 3.82 -29.18
C ILE A 19 20.19 5.35 -29.27
N THR A 20 19.15 6.13 -29.54
CA THR A 20 19.22 7.58 -29.73
C THR A 20 18.74 8.47 -28.56
N PRO A 21 19.20 8.30 -27.30
CA PRO A 21 19.02 9.33 -26.29
C PRO A 21 20.02 10.51 -26.47
N VAL A 22 21.00 10.44 -27.38
CA VAL A 22 22.13 11.38 -27.44
C VAL A 22 21.96 12.49 -28.52
N ILE A 23 21.05 12.30 -29.46
CA ILE A 23 20.80 13.33 -30.50
C ILE A 23 19.33 13.69 -30.44
N GLY A 24 19.00 14.86 -29.87
CA GLY A 24 17.65 15.38 -29.59
C GLY A 24 16.73 15.59 -30.81
N ILE A 25 16.77 14.71 -31.80
CA ILE A 25 15.81 14.66 -32.90
C ILE A 25 14.93 13.43 -32.67
N ARG A 26 13.89 13.59 -31.87
CA ARG A 26 12.79 12.64 -31.77
C ARG A 26 12.06 12.64 -33.13
N LEU A 27 12.43 11.71 -34.01
CA LEU A 27 11.60 11.42 -35.17
C LEU A 27 10.24 10.92 -34.65
N TYR A 28 9.29 11.82 -34.56
CA TYR A 28 7.92 11.47 -34.21
C TYR A 28 7.37 10.51 -35.25
N ASN A 29 7.21 9.25 -34.85
CA ASN A 29 6.60 8.24 -35.73
C ASN A 29 5.32 7.74 -35.02
N PRO A 30 4.12 8.17 -35.50
CA PRO A 30 2.85 7.78 -34.91
C PRO A 30 2.64 6.26 -34.81
N ALA A 31 3.19 5.49 -35.76
CA ALA A 31 3.11 4.03 -35.73
C ALA A 31 3.94 3.45 -34.57
N MET A 32 5.13 4.01 -34.30
CA MET A 32 5.98 3.59 -33.17
C MET A 32 5.37 3.95 -31.83
N GLU A 33 4.73 5.12 -31.72
CA GLU A 33 3.99 5.51 -30.53
C GLU A 33 2.81 4.55 -30.27
N LYS A 34 2.05 4.22 -31.30
CA LYS A 34 0.95 3.25 -31.21
C LYS A 34 1.43 1.86 -30.77
N ILE A 35 2.53 1.39 -31.34
CA ILE A 35 3.15 0.10 -30.95
C ILE A 35 3.63 0.17 -29.50
N SER A 36 4.32 1.23 -29.11
CA SER A 36 4.78 1.44 -27.73
C SER A 36 3.62 1.42 -26.73
N ASN A 37 2.52 2.11 -27.06
CA ASN A 37 1.32 2.13 -26.23
C ASN A 37 0.66 0.75 -26.14
N ILE A 38 0.59 -0.01 -27.24
CA ILE A 38 0.06 -1.38 -27.21
C ILE A 38 0.94 -2.29 -26.34
N LEU A 39 2.26 -2.23 -26.49
CA LEU A 39 3.20 -3.01 -25.68
C LEU A 39 3.11 -2.62 -24.20
N TYR A 40 3.01 -1.33 -23.90
CA TYR A 40 2.82 -0.83 -22.53
C TYR A 40 1.52 -1.37 -21.93
N LEU A 41 0.37 -1.24 -22.61
CA LEU A 41 -0.90 -1.76 -22.14
C LEU A 41 -0.88 -3.28 -21.96
N HIS A 42 -0.23 -4.01 -22.88
CA HIS A 42 -0.06 -5.45 -22.78
C HIS A 42 0.78 -5.83 -21.54
N SER A 43 1.87 -5.13 -21.29
CA SER A 43 2.72 -5.36 -20.10
C SER A 43 1.97 -5.07 -18.80
N GLN A 44 1.19 -4.00 -18.74
CA GLN A 44 0.34 -3.66 -17.58
C GLN A 44 -0.72 -4.74 -17.33
N ASN A 45 -1.40 -5.19 -18.38
CA ASN A 45 -2.39 -6.27 -18.28
C ASN A 45 -1.76 -7.59 -17.85
N TYR A 46 -0.56 -7.91 -18.33
CA TYR A 46 0.18 -9.09 -17.92
C TYR A 46 0.57 -9.03 -16.45
N ALA A 47 1.14 -7.92 -16.00
CA ALA A 47 1.49 -7.71 -14.59
C ALA A 47 0.24 -7.84 -13.70
N PHE A 48 -0.87 -7.20 -14.10
CA PHE A 48 -2.11 -7.27 -13.34
C PHE A 48 -2.66 -8.71 -13.24
N LYS A 49 -2.59 -9.52 -14.30
CA LYS A 49 -2.99 -10.93 -14.25
C LYS A 49 -2.22 -11.73 -13.20
N LYS A 50 -0.96 -11.37 -12.96
CA LYS A 50 -0.08 -12.02 -11.96
C LYS A 50 -0.27 -11.48 -10.54
N MET A 51 -0.90 -10.32 -10.38
CA MET A 51 -1.22 -9.77 -9.07
C MET A 51 -2.15 -10.68 -8.28
N PRO A 52 -2.07 -10.68 -6.93
CA PRO A 52 -2.86 -11.57 -6.08
C PRO A 52 -4.36 -11.41 -6.31
N LYS A 53 -5.12 -12.45 -6.02
CA LYS A 53 -6.59 -12.41 -6.02
C LYS A 53 -7.10 -11.38 -5.02
N ARG A 54 -6.43 -11.27 -3.85
CA ARG A 54 -6.80 -10.36 -2.77
C ARG A 54 -5.59 -9.63 -2.20
N ILE A 55 -5.80 -8.35 -1.93
CA ILE A 55 -4.92 -7.55 -1.07
C ILE A 55 -5.73 -7.25 0.19
N ILE A 56 -5.22 -7.70 1.34
CA ILE A 56 -5.91 -7.60 2.62
C ILE A 56 -5.11 -6.70 3.54
N LEU A 57 -5.67 -5.54 3.87
CA LEU A 57 -5.08 -4.61 4.81
C LEU A 57 -5.55 -4.95 6.23
N VAL A 58 -4.63 -4.98 7.18
CA VAL A 58 -4.90 -5.28 8.59
C VAL A 58 -4.30 -4.17 9.46
N ARG A 59 -5.15 -3.45 10.21
CA ARG A 59 -4.64 -2.54 11.23
C ARG A 59 -4.07 -3.33 12.40
N HIS A 60 -2.96 -2.86 12.99
CA HIS A 60 -2.43 -3.44 14.22
C HIS A 60 -3.48 -3.53 15.33
N GLY A 61 -3.30 -4.45 16.27
CA GLY A 61 -4.10 -4.57 17.49
C GLY A 61 -3.94 -3.36 18.40
N GLU A 62 -4.79 -3.24 19.41
CA GLU A 62 -4.66 -2.18 20.41
C GLU A 62 -3.26 -2.13 21.00
N SER A 63 -2.63 -0.96 20.93
CA SER A 63 -1.28 -0.72 21.48
C SER A 63 -1.36 0.09 22.77
N GLU A 64 -0.26 0.09 23.53
CA GLU A 64 -0.09 0.92 24.72
C GLU A 64 -0.38 2.39 24.43
N GLY A 65 0.06 2.90 23.27
CA GLY A 65 -0.22 4.28 22.83
C GLY A 65 -1.68 4.54 22.48
N ASN A 66 -2.47 3.53 22.11
CA ASN A 66 -3.92 3.70 21.90
C ASN A 66 -4.68 3.90 23.22
N VAL A 67 -4.16 3.34 24.34
CA VAL A 67 -4.78 3.42 25.66
C VAL A 67 -4.25 4.62 26.43
N GLN A 68 -2.95 4.89 26.34
CA GLN A 68 -2.26 5.94 27.06
C GLN A 68 -1.53 6.86 26.10
N GLY A 69 -2.22 7.89 25.61
CA GLY A 69 -1.67 8.84 24.62
C GLY A 69 -0.42 9.59 25.06
N ASN A 70 -0.21 9.76 26.38
CA ASN A 70 1.00 10.40 26.93
C ASN A 70 2.28 9.54 26.77
N LEU A 71 2.16 8.26 26.45
CA LEU A 71 3.31 7.40 26.16
C LEU A 71 4.08 7.82 24.92
N TYR A 72 3.42 8.44 23.94
CA TYR A 72 4.11 8.97 22.76
C TYR A 72 5.14 10.06 23.07
N ALA A 73 5.04 10.73 24.21
CA ALA A 73 6.04 11.68 24.68
C ALA A 73 7.24 11.01 25.37
N LYS A 74 7.12 9.76 25.76
CA LYS A 74 8.11 9.03 26.60
C LYS A 74 8.78 7.88 25.85
N ILE A 75 8.05 7.25 24.94
CA ILE A 75 8.49 6.05 24.21
C ILE A 75 8.40 6.35 22.71
N PRO A 76 9.46 6.10 21.93
CA PRO A 76 9.40 6.24 20.47
C PRO A 76 8.24 5.41 19.90
N ASP A 77 7.45 6.00 18.99
CA ASP A 77 6.22 5.41 18.46
C ASP A 77 6.43 4.00 17.92
N HIS A 78 7.55 3.75 17.25
CA HIS A 78 7.87 2.44 16.69
C HIS A 78 8.10 1.34 17.73
N ARG A 79 8.33 1.68 19.03
CA ARG A 79 8.58 0.76 20.14
C ARG A 79 7.35 0.44 20.98
N LEU A 80 6.23 1.14 20.77
CA LEU A 80 4.99 0.87 21.50
C LEU A 80 4.46 -0.53 21.19
N LYS A 81 4.19 -1.31 22.24
CA LYS A 81 3.76 -2.70 22.20
C LYS A 81 2.25 -2.84 22.08
N LEU A 82 1.78 -4.05 21.77
CA LEU A 82 0.38 -4.40 21.95
C LEU A 82 0.04 -4.53 23.44
N THR A 83 -1.20 -4.15 23.78
CA THR A 83 -1.81 -4.55 25.06
C THR A 83 -2.21 -6.03 25.01
N GLU A 84 -2.51 -6.64 26.15
CA GLU A 84 -3.06 -8.01 26.19
C GLU A 84 -4.38 -8.11 25.40
N ARG A 85 -5.20 -7.05 25.44
CA ARG A 85 -6.40 -6.93 24.61
C ARG A 85 -6.04 -6.91 23.12
N GLY A 86 -5.01 -6.15 22.74
CA GLY A 86 -4.51 -6.08 21.37
C GLY A 86 -4.03 -7.44 20.85
N LYS A 87 -3.34 -8.23 21.67
CA LYS A 87 -2.92 -9.60 21.34
C LYS A 87 -4.13 -10.51 21.08
N LYS A 88 -5.17 -10.44 21.94
CA LYS A 88 -6.43 -11.18 21.74
C LYS A 88 -7.16 -10.74 20.47
N GLN A 89 -7.19 -9.44 20.16
CA GLN A 89 -7.75 -8.91 18.92
C GLN A 89 -7.02 -9.47 17.70
N ALA A 90 -5.68 -9.49 17.73
CA ALA A 90 -4.84 -10.00 16.64
C ALA A 90 -5.06 -11.51 16.41
N SER A 91 -5.17 -12.30 17.46
CA SER A 91 -5.51 -13.74 17.37
C SER A 91 -6.88 -13.96 16.73
N LYS A 92 -7.89 -13.19 17.11
CA LYS A 92 -9.23 -13.23 16.47
C LYS A 92 -9.18 -12.81 15.01
N ALA A 93 -8.36 -11.80 14.66
CA ALA A 93 -8.15 -11.39 13.27
C ALA A 93 -7.49 -12.51 12.45
N GLY A 94 -6.54 -13.24 13.02
CA GLY A 94 -5.92 -14.40 12.38
C GLY A 94 -6.94 -15.49 12.02
N ILE A 95 -7.88 -15.81 12.93
CA ILE A 95 -8.96 -16.77 12.66
C ILE A 95 -9.86 -16.28 11.52
N LYS A 96 -10.25 -15.00 11.51
CA LYS A 96 -11.04 -14.42 10.42
C LYS A 96 -10.29 -14.45 9.09
N LEU A 97 -9.02 -14.09 9.10
CA LEU A 97 -8.16 -14.09 7.93
C LEU A 97 -8.01 -15.49 7.35
N LYS A 98 -7.80 -16.50 8.19
CA LYS A 98 -7.75 -17.92 7.78
C LYS A 98 -9.03 -18.36 7.07
N LYS A 99 -10.20 -17.93 7.55
CA LYS A 99 -11.49 -18.23 6.89
C LYS A 99 -11.61 -17.60 5.50
N ILE A 100 -11.01 -16.42 5.29
CA ILE A 100 -11.00 -15.72 3.99
C ILE A 100 -10.03 -16.40 3.02
N ILE A 101 -8.81 -16.68 3.48
CA ILE A 101 -7.72 -17.22 2.66
C ILE A 101 -7.88 -18.71 2.42
N LYS A 102 -8.44 -19.45 3.37
CA LYS A 102 -8.56 -20.92 3.35
C LYS A 102 -7.20 -21.60 3.15
N ASN A 103 -7.02 -22.33 2.05
CA ASN A 103 -5.80 -23.06 1.70
C ASN A 103 -4.97 -22.35 0.62
N GLU A 104 -5.34 -21.13 0.23
CA GLU A 104 -4.62 -20.35 -0.77
C GLU A 104 -3.27 -19.87 -0.23
N SER A 105 -2.34 -19.62 -1.14
CA SER A 105 -1.01 -19.08 -0.81
C SER A 105 -1.10 -17.65 -0.29
N VAL A 106 -0.21 -17.30 0.66
CA VAL A 106 -0.21 -15.98 1.31
C VAL A 106 1.20 -15.46 1.53
N LYS A 107 1.42 -14.20 1.19
CA LYS A 107 2.60 -13.42 1.55
C LYS A 107 2.20 -12.27 2.46
N PHE A 108 2.96 -12.09 3.55
CA PHE A 108 2.75 -11.00 4.49
C PHE A 108 3.76 -9.88 4.25
N TYR A 109 3.27 -8.65 4.24
CA TYR A 109 4.07 -7.43 4.35
C TYR A 109 3.74 -6.77 5.68
N VAL A 110 4.75 -6.45 6.46
CA VAL A 110 4.54 -5.99 7.84
C VAL A 110 5.30 -4.68 8.04
N SER A 111 4.64 -3.69 8.60
CA SER A 111 5.31 -2.48 9.07
C SER A 111 6.38 -2.83 10.10
N PRO A 112 7.53 -2.11 10.14
CA PRO A 112 8.60 -2.40 11.10
C PRO A 112 8.27 -2.00 12.53
N TYR A 113 7.12 -1.36 12.80
CA TYR A 113 6.72 -0.96 14.15
C TYR A 113 6.36 -2.19 15.01
N LEU A 114 6.76 -2.18 16.28
CA LEU A 114 6.64 -3.33 17.17
C LEU A 114 5.20 -3.84 17.29
N ARG A 115 4.21 -2.94 17.44
CA ARG A 115 2.78 -3.30 17.49
C ARG A 115 2.28 -4.05 16.26
N THR A 116 2.82 -3.77 15.08
CA THR A 116 2.47 -4.47 13.83
C THR A 116 3.15 -5.82 13.74
N GLN A 117 4.41 -5.93 14.17
CA GLN A 117 5.13 -7.21 14.23
C GLN A 117 4.48 -8.16 15.24
N GLU A 118 4.10 -7.67 16.43
CA GLU A 118 3.37 -8.46 17.43
C GLU A 118 1.98 -8.87 16.90
N THR A 119 1.29 -7.97 16.16
CA THR A 119 0.01 -8.31 15.50
C THR A 119 0.20 -9.44 14.50
N TYR A 120 1.22 -9.35 13.64
CA TYR A 120 1.57 -10.41 12.70
C TYR A 120 1.85 -11.73 13.41
N THR A 121 2.66 -11.70 14.47
CA THR A 121 3.02 -12.89 15.27
C THR A 121 1.78 -13.60 15.80
N GLN A 122 0.78 -12.85 16.29
CA GLN A 122 -0.48 -13.45 16.77
C GLN A 122 -1.34 -13.99 15.64
N ILE A 123 -1.42 -13.27 14.50
CA ILE A 123 -2.19 -13.68 13.32
C ILE A 123 -1.67 -15.03 12.80
N VAL A 124 -0.36 -15.18 12.62
CA VAL A 124 0.20 -16.37 12.00
C VAL A 124 0.07 -17.63 12.84
N LYS A 125 -0.15 -17.52 14.14
CA LYS A 125 -0.47 -18.68 15.00
C LYS A 125 -1.73 -19.42 14.55
N SER A 126 -2.65 -18.72 13.86
CA SER A 126 -3.87 -19.32 13.31
C SER A 126 -3.65 -20.07 11.99
N PHE A 127 -2.46 -19.96 11.40
CA PHE A 127 -2.13 -20.59 10.12
C PHE A 127 -1.19 -21.78 10.35
N ASN A 128 -1.64 -22.99 10.03
CA ASN A 128 -0.82 -24.21 10.04
C ASN A 128 -0.01 -24.38 8.75
N CYS A 129 0.48 -23.30 8.16
CA CYS A 129 1.11 -23.34 6.83
C CYS A 129 2.63 -23.21 6.94
N ASN A 130 3.36 -24.15 6.34
CA ASN A 130 4.84 -24.14 6.27
C ASN A 130 5.41 -23.10 5.30
N LYS A 131 4.58 -22.45 4.48
CA LYS A 131 4.98 -21.41 3.50
C LYS A 131 4.52 -20.03 3.95
N LYS A 132 4.90 -19.60 5.15
CA LYS A 132 4.68 -18.22 5.61
C LYS A 132 5.91 -17.41 5.28
N THR A 133 5.83 -16.58 4.27
CA THR A 133 6.86 -15.57 4.01
C THR A 133 6.36 -14.22 4.49
N SER A 134 7.19 -13.52 5.25
CA SER A 134 6.93 -12.14 5.64
C SER A 134 8.10 -11.26 5.23
N THR A 135 7.78 -10.04 4.85
CA THR A 135 8.76 -9.00 4.52
C THR A 135 8.42 -7.78 5.37
N LEU A 136 9.41 -7.26 6.10
CA LEU A 136 9.29 -5.95 6.74
C LEU A 136 9.52 -4.87 5.68
N ASP A 137 8.64 -3.87 5.64
CA ASP A 137 8.78 -2.74 4.73
C ASP A 137 8.50 -1.41 5.45
N HIS A 138 9.50 -0.53 5.44
CA HIS A 138 9.42 0.76 6.12
C HIS A 138 8.45 1.73 5.44
N ARG A 139 8.10 1.53 4.18
CA ARG A 139 7.17 2.40 3.45
C ARG A 139 5.73 2.29 3.96
N ILE A 140 5.40 1.20 4.65
CA ILE A 140 4.07 0.97 5.26
C ILE A 140 4.02 1.27 6.76
N ARG A 141 5.04 2.00 7.32
CA ARG A 141 5.01 2.54 8.69
C ARG A 141 3.88 3.57 8.84
N GLU A 142 3.44 3.85 10.07
CA GLU A 142 2.43 4.89 10.30
C GLU A 142 2.94 6.27 9.88
N GLN A 143 2.02 7.21 9.70
CA GLN A 143 2.36 8.61 9.50
C GLN A 143 3.21 9.11 10.68
N GLU A 144 4.32 9.77 10.37
CA GLU A 144 5.12 10.41 11.38
C GLU A 144 4.43 11.69 11.86
N PHE A 145 4.05 11.70 13.14
CA PHE A 145 3.35 12.85 13.74
C PHE A 145 4.31 13.87 14.37
N GLY A 146 5.61 13.65 14.24
CA GLY A 146 6.62 14.54 14.77
C GLY A 146 6.52 14.69 16.29
N ASN A 147 6.36 15.92 16.77
CA ASN A 147 6.30 16.23 18.20
C ASN A 147 4.92 15.94 18.80
N LEU A 148 4.58 14.66 18.98
CA LEU A 148 3.28 14.19 19.48
C LEU A 148 2.89 14.78 20.85
N ASN A 149 3.88 15.13 21.67
CA ASN A 149 3.67 15.81 22.97
C ASN A 149 3.13 17.24 22.84
N GLN A 150 3.12 17.83 21.64
CA GLN A 150 2.65 19.18 21.35
C GLN A 150 1.31 19.19 20.61
N ILE A 151 0.66 18.05 20.43
CA ILE A 151 -0.65 17.98 19.76
C ILE A 151 -1.74 18.36 20.77
N ASP A 152 -2.15 19.60 20.70
CA ASP A 152 -3.24 20.19 21.47
C ASP A 152 -4.50 20.42 20.61
N SER A 153 -5.50 21.04 21.20
CA SER A 153 -6.75 21.39 20.52
C SER A 153 -6.54 22.37 19.35
N LYS A 154 -5.52 23.23 19.41
CA LYS A 154 -5.20 24.21 18.36
C LYS A 154 -4.64 23.49 17.13
N VAL A 155 -3.72 22.55 17.32
CA VAL A 155 -3.18 21.70 16.26
C VAL A 155 -4.30 20.89 15.59
N TYR A 156 -5.24 20.36 16.39
CA TYR A 156 -6.38 19.63 15.85
C TYR A 156 -7.28 20.52 14.96
N LYS A 157 -7.61 21.73 15.42
CA LYS A 157 -8.41 22.71 14.66
C LYS A 157 -7.72 23.11 13.35
N GLN A 158 -6.42 23.38 13.40
CA GLN A 158 -5.63 23.70 12.20
C GLN A 158 -5.64 22.54 11.20
N ARG A 159 -5.49 21.29 11.68
CA ARG A 159 -5.52 20.10 10.84
C ARG A 159 -6.87 19.92 10.14
N VAL A 160 -7.98 20.24 10.81
CA VAL A 160 -9.31 20.19 10.21
C VAL A 160 -9.47 21.30 9.18
N PHE A 161 -9.03 22.50 9.47
CA PHE A 161 -9.13 23.67 8.59
C PHE A 161 -8.30 23.50 7.29
N ILE A 162 -7.04 23.08 7.41
CA ILE A 162 -6.13 22.86 6.26
C ILE A 162 -6.54 21.59 5.48
N GLY A 163 -7.16 20.63 6.13
CA GLY A 163 -7.47 19.32 5.61
C GLY A 163 -6.45 18.26 6.07
N ARG A 164 -6.99 17.11 6.49
CA ARG A 164 -6.19 16.00 7.07
C ARG A 164 -5.15 15.41 6.11
N PHE A 165 -5.31 15.62 4.83
CA PHE A 165 -4.36 15.13 3.83
C PHE A 165 -3.15 16.08 3.68
N TYR A 166 -3.37 17.38 3.72
CA TYR A 166 -2.32 18.37 3.48
C TYR A 166 -1.66 18.88 4.74
N TYR A 167 -2.32 18.78 5.90
CA TYR A 167 -1.74 19.26 7.14
C TYR A 167 -0.46 18.49 7.48
N ARG A 168 0.65 19.22 7.60
CA ARG A 168 1.94 18.68 8.02
C ARG A 168 2.16 18.96 9.49
N PHE A 169 2.46 17.90 10.25
CA PHE A 169 2.87 18.04 11.63
C PHE A 169 4.29 18.60 11.72
N ASN A 170 4.59 19.37 12.76
CA ASN A 170 5.94 19.87 13.01
C ASN A 170 6.91 18.70 13.16
N ASN A 171 7.98 18.68 12.35
CA ASN A 171 8.95 17.59 12.27
C ASN A 171 8.31 16.23 11.87
N GLY A 172 7.18 16.26 11.17
CA GLY A 172 6.44 15.06 10.77
C GLY A 172 6.04 15.04 9.30
N GLU A 173 5.26 14.04 8.96
CA GLU A 173 4.69 13.82 7.62
C GLU A 173 3.29 14.44 7.49
N ASN A 174 2.88 14.68 6.26
CA ASN A 174 1.46 14.87 5.90
C ASN A 174 0.93 13.64 5.14
N GLY A 175 -0.34 13.69 4.72
CA GLY A 175 -0.95 12.59 3.97
C GLY A 175 -0.32 12.38 2.58
N ALA A 176 0.19 13.45 1.94
CA ALA A 176 0.84 13.35 0.63
C ALA A 176 2.17 12.60 0.71
N ASP A 177 2.97 12.80 1.78
CA ASP A 177 4.20 12.03 2.00
C ASP A 177 3.88 10.53 2.16
N CYS A 178 2.84 10.22 2.96
CA CYS A 178 2.36 8.85 3.12
C CYS A 178 1.89 8.25 1.79
N PHE A 179 1.19 9.04 0.97
CA PHE A 179 0.73 8.63 -0.35
C PHE A 179 1.89 8.32 -1.28
N GLY A 180 2.94 9.14 -1.29
CA GLY A 180 4.16 8.91 -2.08
C GLY A 180 4.83 7.58 -1.73
N ARG A 181 5.07 7.30 -0.44
CA ARG A 181 5.73 6.06 -0.03
C ARG A 181 4.85 4.80 -0.19
N VAL A 182 3.55 4.90 0.00
CA VAL A 182 2.61 3.80 -0.31
C VAL A 182 2.55 3.55 -1.81
N SER A 183 2.59 4.59 -2.65
CA SER A 183 2.65 4.42 -4.11
C SER A 183 3.92 3.70 -4.52
N SER A 184 5.08 4.09 -3.99
CA SER A 184 6.36 3.39 -4.24
C SER A 184 6.32 1.92 -3.80
N PHE A 185 5.68 1.62 -2.66
CA PHE A 185 5.49 0.23 -2.22
C PHE A 185 4.63 -0.57 -3.21
N LEU A 186 3.51 -0.01 -3.66
CA LEU A 186 2.63 -0.65 -4.64
C LEU A 186 3.31 -0.84 -5.99
N ASP A 187 4.07 0.14 -6.46
CA ASP A 187 4.83 0.05 -7.72
C ASP A 187 5.83 -1.12 -7.67
N ASP A 188 6.50 -1.32 -6.53
CA ASP A 188 7.39 -2.47 -6.34
C ASP A 188 6.62 -3.79 -6.30
N LEU A 189 5.42 -3.83 -5.69
CA LEU A 189 4.58 -5.02 -5.76
C LEU A 189 4.23 -5.36 -7.21
N TYR A 190 3.84 -4.37 -8.01
CA TYR A 190 3.52 -4.55 -9.43
C TYR A 190 4.73 -5.01 -10.26
N LYS A 191 5.91 -4.46 -9.99
CA LYS A 191 7.15 -4.88 -10.68
C LYS A 191 7.56 -6.31 -10.30
N ASN A 192 7.47 -6.64 -9.02
CA ASN A 192 7.98 -7.89 -8.49
C ASN A 192 7.08 -9.12 -8.77
N VAL A 193 5.83 -8.94 -9.19
CA VAL A 193 4.95 -10.08 -9.55
C VAL A 193 5.38 -10.82 -10.81
N HIS A 194 6.31 -10.26 -11.58
CA HIS A 194 6.91 -10.97 -12.72
C HIS A 194 7.76 -12.16 -12.26
N TYR A 195 8.33 -12.11 -11.07
CA TYR A 195 9.10 -13.20 -10.49
C TYR A 195 8.16 -14.24 -9.88
N LYS A 196 8.36 -15.52 -10.25
CA LYS A 196 7.50 -16.63 -9.84
C LYS A 196 7.41 -16.81 -8.32
N GLU A 197 8.50 -16.56 -7.62
CA GLU A 197 8.58 -16.62 -6.15
C GLU A 197 7.72 -15.54 -5.44
N ASN A 198 7.28 -14.50 -6.15
CA ASN A 198 6.43 -13.45 -5.61
C ASN A 198 4.95 -13.59 -6.01
N GLN A 199 4.58 -14.69 -6.69
CA GLN A 199 3.20 -14.93 -7.08
C GLN A 199 2.46 -15.69 -5.98
N TYR A 200 1.61 -14.98 -5.25
CA TYR A 200 0.75 -15.51 -4.18
C TYR A 200 -0.70 -15.15 -4.46
N ASP A 201 -1.62 -16.01 -4.02
CA ASP A 201 -3.06 -15.73 -4.15
C ASP A 201 -3.49 -14.52 -3.30
N ASN A 202 -2.83 -14.31 -2.16
CA ASN A 202 -3.18 -13.28 -1.21
C ASN A 202 -1.95 -12.52 -0.72
N TYR A 203 -2.01 -11.19 -0.74
CA TYR A 203 -1.09 -10.33 -0.01
C TYR A 203 -1.79 -9.77 1.22
N VAL A 204 -1.20 -9.98 2.39
CA VAL A 204 -1.69 -9.45 3.66
C VAL A 204 -0.73 -8.38 4.15
N ILE A 205 -1.24 -7.17 4.31
CA ILE A 205 -0.45 -5.99 4.69
C ILE A 205 -0.84 -5.58 6.10
N VAL A 206 0.03 -5.88 7.08
CA VAL A 206 -0.18 -5.50 8.47
C VAL A 206 0.43 -4.14 8.71
N CYS A 207 -0.42 -3.14 8.89
CA CYS A 207 -0.02 -1.74 8.95
C CYS A 207 -0.89 -0.92 9.93
N HIS A 208 -1.18 0.34 9.63
CA HIS A 208 -1.72 1.32 10.54
C HIS A 208 -2.96 2.02 9.96
N GLY A 209 -3.64 2.79 10.80
CA GLY A 209 -4.93 3.38 10.43
C GLY A 209 -4.85 4.37 9.27
N ILE A 210 -3.90 5.30 9.28
CA ILE A 210 -3.75 6.28 8.20
C ILE A 210 -3.24 5.60 6.93
N ILE A 211 -2.30 4.68 7.07
CA ILE A 211 -1.75 3.95 5.93
C ILE A 211 -2.83 3.14 5.21
N MET A 212 -3.74 2.48 5.93
CA MET A 212 -4.87 1.78 5.30
C MET A 212 -5.75 2.73 4.48
N ARG A 213 -6.03 3.93 4.98
CA ARG A 213 -6.79 4.95 4.25
C ARG A 213 -6.08 5.40 2.98
N VAL A 214 -4.76 5.62 3.06
CA VAL A 214 -3.91 5.96 1.91
C VAL A 214 -3.89 4.84 0.87
N PHE A 215 -3.82 3.58 1.32
CA PHE A 215 -3.95 2.43 0.43
C PHE A 215 -5.27 2.44 -0.35
N LEU A 216 -6.41 2.67 0.34
CA LEU A 216 -7.70 2.74 -0.34
C LEU A 216 -7.73 3.90 -1.34
N MET A 217 -7.23 5.06 -0.95
CA MET A 217 -7.14 6.23 -1.84
C MET A 217 -6.39 5.87 -3.13
N LYS A 218 -5.21 5.24 -3.01
CA LYS A 218 -4.40 4.85 -4.18
C LYS A 218 -5.03 3.72 -4.98
N MET A 219 -5.46 2.63 -4.33
CA MET A 219 -5.95 1.43 -4.99
C MET A 219 -7.31 1.63 -5.69
N LEU A 220 -8.16 2.48 -5.11
CA LEU A 220 -9.50 2.75 -5.63
C LEU A 220 -9.59 4.10 -6.36
N ASN A 221 -8.46 4.80 -6.49
CA ASN A 221 -8.38 6.14 -7.10
C ASN A 221 -9.40 7.12 -6.47
N LEU A 222 -9.48 7.13 -5.12
CA LEU A 222 -10.40 8.01 -4.43
C LEU A 222 -9.89 9.46 -4.45
N PRO A 223 -10.78 10.45 -4.61
CA PRO A 223 -10.43 11.85 -4.47
C PRO A 223 -10.06 12.18 -3.01
N ILE A 224 -9.39 13.30 -2.82
CA ILE A 224 -8.90 13.73 -1.48
C ILE A 224 -10.05 13.94 -0.51
N GLU A 225 -11.17 14.43 -0.98
CA GLU A 225 -12.40 14.64 -0.19
C GLU A 225 -12.90 13.33 0.43
N GLU A 226 -12.92 12.25 -0.35
CA GLU A 226 -13.29 10.93 0.15
C GLU A 226 -12.26 10.39 1.16
N TYR A 227 -10.96 10.57 0.89
CA TYR A 227 -9.92 10.23 1.87
C TYR A 227 -10.12 10.98 3.19
N GLN A 228 -10.45 12.27 3.14
CA GLN A 228 -10.66 13.08 4.34
C GLN A 228 -11.85 12.61 5.17
N ARG A 229 -12.89 12.10 4.52
CA ARG A 229 -14.10 11.56 5.17
C ARG A 229 -13.87 10.15 5.74
N LEU A 230 -12.98 9.34 5.17
CA LEU A 230 -12.69 8.01 5.69
C LEU A 230 -12.21 8.09 7.15
N ALA A 231 -12.89 7.41 8.05
CA ALA A 231 -12.42 7.25 9.42
C ALA A 231 -11.31 6.19 9.51
N CYS A 232 -10.45 6.30 10.51
CA CYS A 232 -9.49 5.23 10.80
C CYS A 232 -10.24 3.94 11.15
N PRO A 233 -9.86 2.80 10.58
CA PRO A 233 -10.46 1.52 10.95
C PRO A 233 -10.19 1.17 12.42
N ASP A 234 -11.05 0.37 13.03
CA ASP A 234 -10.82 -0.15 14.38
C ASP A 234 -9.57 -1.06 14.42
N ASN A 235 -8.98 -1.27 15.61
CA ASN A 235 -7.85 -2.18 15.77
C ASN A 235 -8.18 -3.58 15.25
N CYS A 236 -7.25 -4.19 14.56
CA CYS A 236 -7.40 -5.50 13.89
C CYS A 236 -8.56 -5.57 12.87
N LYS A 237 -9.07 -4.42 12.39
CA LYS A 237 -10.00 -4.41 11.26
C LYS A 237 -9.29 -4.90 10.00
N LEU A 238 -9.98 -5.74 9.24
CA LEU A 238 -9.54 -6.20 7.94
C LEU A 238 -10.30 -5.43 6.85
N TRP A 239 -9.56 -4.87 5.89
CA TRP A 239 -10.11 -4.37 4.64
C TRP A 239 -9.64 -5.25 3.50
N VAL A 240 -10.57 -5.88 2.81
CA VAL A 240 -10.32 -6.85 1.75
C VAL A 240 -10.60 -6.20 0.40
N LEU A 241 -9.56 -6.10 -0.39
CA LEU A 241 -9.62 -5.68 -1.78
C LEU A 241 -9.54 -6.93 -2.65
N GLU A 242 -10.53 -7.17 -3.49
CA GLU A 242 -10.60 -8.32 -4.40
C GLU A 242 -10.38 -7.87 -5.85
N LYS A 243 -9.61 -8.66 -6.59
CA LYS A 243 -9.28 -8.38 -7.99
C LYS A 243 -10.48 -8.58 -8.89
N GLU A 244 -10.83 -7.58 -9.68
CA GLU A 244 -11.84 -7.65 -10.73
C GLU A 244 -11.23 -7.91 -12.11
N ASN A 245 -12.07 -8.31 -13.08
CA ASN A 245 -11.64 -8.69 -14.43
C ASN A 245 -11.06 -7.55 -15.29
N LYS A 246 -11.15 -6.30 -14.87
CA LYS A 246 -10.78 -5.11 -15.67
C LYS A 246 -9.53 -4.37 -15.19
N GLY A 247 -8.57 -5.06 -14.58
CA GLY A 247 -7.34 -4.40 -14.12
C GLY A 247 -7.52 -3.58 -12.83
N LYS A 248 -8.61 -3.80 -12.07
CA LYS A 248 -8.95 -3.04 -10.88
C LYS A 248 -9.17 -3.95 -9.68
N TYR A 249 -9.01 -3.37 -8.50
CA TYR A 249 -9.45 -3.97 -7.24
C TYR A 249 -10.73 -3.31 -6.75
N LYS A 250 -11.58 -4.09 -6.11
CA LYS A 250 -12.78 -3.62 -5.45
C LYS A 250 -12.72 -3.93 -3.97
N LEU A 251 -13.11 -2.97 -3.16
CA LEU A 251 -13.25 -3.16 -1.72
C LEU A 251 -14.54 -3.95 -1.44
N ILE A 252 -14.39 -5.16 -0.90
CA ILE A 252 -15.52 -6.03 -0.56
C ILE A 252 -15.90 -5.97 0.93
N THR A 253 -15.07 -5.34 1.76
CA THR A 253 -15.39 -5.14 3.19
C THR A 253 -16.53 -4.14 3.33
N LYS A 254 -17.59 -4.56 4.02
CA LYS A 254 -18.74 -3.72 4.38
C LYS A 254 -18.45 -2.91 5.65
N ASN A 255 -19.28 -1.90 5.91
CA ASN A 255 -19.27 -1.09 7.15
C ASN A 255 -17.93 -0.34 7.36
N ILE A 256 -17.49 0.37 6.33
CA ILE A 256 -16.43 1.36 6.45
C ILE A 256 -17.02 2.59 7.12
N LYS A 257 -16.32 3.07 8.14
CA LYS A 257 -16.72 4.25 8.90
C LYS A 257 -16.25 5.53 8.20
N TYR A 258 -17.06 6.55 8.29
CA TYR A 258 -16.75 7.89 7.80
C TYR A 258 -16.88 8.89 8.95
N TYR A 259 -16.12 9.98 8.90
CA TYR A 259 -16.34 11.14 9.73
C TYR A 259 -17.55 11.91 9.18
N HIS A 260 -18.41 12.37 10.06
CA HIS A 260 -19.52 13.24 9.76
C HIS A 260 -19.08 14.70 9.66
#